data_1d1983cce9996f34268d6b0d88cb856a
#
_entry.id   1d1983cce9996f34268d6b0d88cb856a
#
_cell.length_a   1.000
_cell.length_b   1.000
_cell.length_c   1.000
_cell.angle_alpha   90.00
_cell.angle_beta   90.00
_cell.angle_gamma   90.00
#
_symmetry.space_group_name_H-M   'P 1'
#
loop_
_entity.id
_entity.type
_entity.pdbx_description
1 polymer ?
#
loop_
_entity_poly.entity_id
_entity_poly.type
_entity_poly.pdbx_seq_one_letter_code
_entity_poly.pdbx_strand_id
1 'polypeptide(L)'
;VPWLSVLTMVLVLGCNPTGAARVTPTARSLSHISTAVPTAPLSVRADDDNNRLPAGGLSITEPAQTAQASYYKIAPHETITFGWEFTSLTATPSRLYVVASCSKNGNTYPIAPSPSGIPGDAKSVTWYPYGYRMDAQKHGDPDLVADKYRLIIYDDKGPTGVAKGGEFQANNMAEFSMYFPKKYT
;
A
#
# COMPACT_ATOMS: atom_id res chain seq x y z
N VAL A 1 31.90 -30.77 8.87
CA VAL A 1 32.17 -31.24 7.50
C VAL A 1 31.60 -30.19 6.53
N PRO A 2 32.45 -29.46 5.79
CA PRO A 2 32.01 -28.40 4.90
C PRO A 2 31.76 -28.94 3.50
N TRP A 3 30.73 -28.46 2.83
CA TRP A 3 30.53 -28.65 1.40
C TRP A 3 30.65 -27.31 0.67
N LEU A 4 31.77 -27.20 -0.04
CA LEU A 4 32.01 -26.25 -1.13
C LEU A 4 31.17 -26.66 -2.33
N SER A 5 30.58 -25.70 -3.04
CA SER A 5 30.13 -25.84 -4.42
C SER A 5 30.41 -24.56 -5.19
N VAL A 6 31.44 -24.58 -5.86
CA VAL A 6 31.82 -24.45 -7.26
C VAL A 6 30.97 -23.47 -8.09
N LEU A 7 31.63 -22.34 -8.34
CA LEU A 7 31.36 -21.29 -9.29
C LEU A 7 31.64 -21.77 -10.72
N THR A 8 30.69 -21.76 -11.63
CA THR A 8 30.96 -21.98 -13.06
C THR A 8 30.63 -20.71 -13.84
N MET A 9 31.70 -20.04 -14.20
CA MET A 9 31.76 -18.88 -15.10
C MET A 9 31.84 -19.38 -16.54
N VAL A 10 30.85 -19.10 -17.37
CA VAL A 10 30.92 -19.34 -18.82
C VAL A 10 31.04 -17.99 -19.52
N LEU A 11 32.23 -17.75 -20.04
CA LEU A 11 32.60 -16.65 -20.91
C LEU A 11 32.38 -17.11 -22.37
N VAL A 12 31.51 -16.43 -23.12
CA VAL A 12 31.42 -16.62 -24.56
C VAL A 12 31.81 -15.32 -25.27
N LEU A 13 32.99 -15.32 -25.82
CA LEU A 13 33.43 -14.38 -26.86
C LEU A 13 32.85 -14.83 -28.20
N GLY A 14 32.23 -13.93 -28.93
CA GLY A 14 31.82 -14.15 -30.33
C GLY A 14 32.05 -12.90 -31.15
N CYS A 15 32.95 -13.06 -32.10
CA CYS A 15 33.50 -12.09 -33.05
C CYS A 15 32.48 -11.39 -33.96
N ASN A 16 32.80 -10.13 -34.28
CA ASN A 16 32.34 -9.41 -35.48
C ASN A 16 32.94 -9.99 -36.76
N PRO A 17 32.26 -9.80 -37.90
CA PRO A 17 32.97 -9.29 -39.04
C PRO A 17 32.27 -8.07 -39.75
N THR A 18 33.07 -7.12 -40.02
CA THR A 18 32.96 -6.03 -40.97
C THR A 18 32.58 -6.46 -42.38
N GLY A 19 31.62 -5.78 -43.01
CA GLY A 19 31.30 -5.91 -44.41
C GLY A 19 30.82 -4.58 -44.99
N ALA A 20 31.69 -3.82 -45.56
CA ALA A 20 31.41 -2.62 -46.33
C ALA A 20 30.92 -2.99 -47.73
N ALA A 21 29.73 -2.53 -48.08
CA ALA A 21 29.26 -2.54 -49.45
C ALA A 21 28.92 -1.12 -49.91
N ARG A 22 29.66 -0.69 -50.89
CA ARG A 22 29.58 0.55 -51.63
C ARG A 22 28.44 0.46 -52.64
N VAL A 23 27.50 1.40 -52.65
CA VAL A 23 26.46 1.49 -53.68
C VAL A 23 26.47 2.89 -54.30
N THR A 24 26.64 2.93 -55.59
CA THR A 24 26.62 4.08 -56.48
C THR A 24 25.21 4.66 -56.65
N PRO A 25 25.08 5.97 -56.94
CA PRO A 25 23.79 6.60 -57.16
C PRO A 25 23.36 6.45 -58.65
N THR A 26 22.13 6.05 -58.88
CA THR A 26 21.47 6.19 -60.18
C THR A 26 20.25 7.08 -60.07
N ALA A 27 20.17 8.01 -60.98
CA ALA A 27 19.26 9.13 -61.04
C ALA A 27 17.83 8.78 -61.50
N ARG A 28 16.90 9.58 -61.02
CA ARG A 28 15.66 10.07 -61.62
C ARG A 28 14.55 9.10 -62.06
N SER A 29 13.44 9.24 -61.38
CA SER A 29 12.14 9.43 -62.06
C SER A 29 11.21 10.24 -61.16
N LEU A 30 10.78 11.40 -61.67
CA LEU A 30 9.71 12.23 -61.11
C LEU A 30 8.36 11.60 -61.52
N SER A 31 7.59 11.17 -60.57
CA SER A 31 6.17 10.92 -60.77
C SER A 31 5.37 11.19 -59.51
N HIS A 32 4.55 12.23 -59.63
CA HIS A 32 3.32 12.54 -58.94
C HIS A 32 3.28 12.37 -57.38
N ILE A 33 3.37 13.53 -56.76
CA ILE A 33 2.99 13.76 -55.38
C ILE A 33 1.47 13.55 -55.24
N SER A 34 1.06 12.40 -54.74
CA SER A 34 -0.25 12.24 -54.16
C SER A 34 -0.10 12.44 -52.67
N THR A 35 -0.50 13.61 -52.19
CA THR A 35 -0.52 13.99 -50.75
C THR A 35 -1.69 13.25 -50.11
N ALA A 36 -1.51 11.98 -49.77
CA ALA A 36 -2.36 11.31 -48.83
C ALA A 36 -1.81 11.63 -47.42
N VAL A 37 -2.46 12.55 -46.74
CA VAL A 37 -2.30 12.74 -45.30
C VAL A 37 -2.76 11.45 -44.62
N PRO A 38 -1.88 10.71 -43.94
CA PRO A 38 -2.35 9.60 -43.12
C PRO A 38 -3.09 10.22 -41.92
N THR A 39 -4.41 10.21 -41.98
CA THR A 39 -5.23 10.38 -40.78
C THR A 39 -5.04 9.12 -39.93
N ALA A 40 -4.00 9.15 -39.10
CA ALA A 40 -3.88 8.16 -38.04
C ALA A 40 -5.10 8.33 -37.13
N PRO A 41 -5.87 7.26 -36.85
CA PRO A 41 -6.90 7.35 -35.84
C PRO A 41 -6.24 7.78 -34.54
N LEU A 42 -6.72 8.87 -33.95
CA LEU A 42 -6.39 9.24 -32.56
C LEU A 42 -6.89 8.09 -31.70
N SER A 43 -6.00 7.17 -31.42
CA SER A 43 -6.17 6.19 -30.36
C SER A 43 -6.17 6.98 -29.05
N VAL A 44 -7.35 7.38 -28.62
CA VAL A 44 -7.56 7.90 -27.25
C VAL A 44 -7.13 6.76 -26.34
N ARG A 45 -5.96 6.90 -25.74
CA ARG A 45 -5.52 5.98 -24.68
C ARG A 45 -6.48 6.16 -23.51
N ALA A 46 -7.31 5.17 -23.27
CA ALA A 46 -8.20 5.11 -22.10
C ALA A 46 -7.44 5.15 -20.76
N ASP A 47 -6.11 4.99 -20.80
CA ASP A 47 -5.25 4.99 -19.60
C ASP A 47 -4.91 6.40 -19.08
N ASP A 48 -5.16 7.46 -19.85
CA ASP A 48 -4.77 8.82 -19.45
C ASP A 48 -5.80 9.52 -18.55
N ASP A 49 -7.07 9.09 -18.58
CA ASP A 49 -8.11 9.73 -17.78
C ASP A 49 -8.02 9.38 -16.28
N ASN A 50 -7.57 8.17 -15.94
CA ASN A 50 -7.39 7.77 -14.55
C ASN A 50 -6.19 8.49 -13.87
N ASN A 51 -5.24 9.01 -14.64
CA ASN A 51 -4.10 9.74 -14.07
C ASN A 51 -4.44 11.22 -13.76
N ARG A 52 -5.61 11.70 -14.17
CA ARG A 52 -6.11 13.06 -13.86
C ARG A 52 -6.97 13.11 -12.60
N LEU A 53 -7.43 11.95 -12.11
CA LEU A 53 -8.22 11.89 -10.89
C LEU A 53 -7.30 11.95 -9.67
N PRO A 54 -7.71 12.61 -8.57
CA PRO A 54 -7.00 12.52 -7.31
C PRO A 54 -7.00 11.07 -6.81
N ALA A 55 -5.98 10.69 -6.07
CA ALA A 55 -5.99 9.41 -5.36
C ALA A 55 -7.17 9.36 -4.40
N GLY A 56 -7.83 8.22 -4.31
CA GLY A 56 -8.86 7.96 -3.33
C GLY A 56 -8.25 7.82 -1.94
N GLY A 57 -8.99 8.26 -0.92
CA GLY A 57 -8.53 8.19 0.46
C GLY A 57 -9.65 7.75 1.39
N LEU A 58 -9.42 7.93 2.68
CA LEU A 58 -10.45 7.78 3.70
C LEU A 58 -10.35 8.89 4.75
N SER A 59 -11.49 9.23 5.32
CA SER A 59 -11.61 10.11 6.48
C SER A 59 -12.01 9.27 7.68
N ILE A 60 -11.26 9.37 8.79
CA ILE A 60 -11.58 8.68 10.03
C ILE A 60 -12.78 9.38 10.68
N THR A 61 -13.84 8.62 10.95
CA THR A 61 -15.05 9.08 11.62
C THR A 61 -15.06 8.70 13.10
N GLU A 62 -14.44 7.56 13.42
CA GLU A 62 -14.26 7.10 14.81
C GLU A 62 -12.81 6.68 15.05
N PRO A 63 -12.14 7.22 16.06
CA PRO A 63 -12.54 8.33 16.91
C PRO A 63 -12.62 9.65 16.12
N ALA A 64 -13.55 10.54 16.51
CA ALA A 64 -13.71 11.84 15.86
C ALA A 64 -12.40 12.64 15.96
N GLN A 65 -11.88 13.07 14.80
CA GLN A 65 -10.59 13.76 14.72
C GLN A 65 -10.62 15.20 15.32
N THR A 66 -11.81 15.71 15.54
CA THR A 66 -12.05 17.03 16.18
C THR A 66 -12.09 16.97 17.71
N ALA A 67 -12.15 15.76 18.28
CA ALA A 67 -12.14 15.56 19.72
C ALA A 67 -10.71 15.64 20.28
N GLN A 68 -10.60 15.85 21.60
CA GLN A 68 -9.32 15.65 22.31
C GLN A 68 -8.75 14.27 22.01
N ALA A 69 -7.43 14.12 22.13
CA ALA A 69 -6.76 12.87 21.90
C ALA A 69 -7.52 11.70 22.55
N SER A 70 -7.90 10.73 21.73
CA SER A 70 -8.69 9.57 22.21
C SER A 70 -7.83 8.67 23.08
N TYR A 71 -8.26 8.44 24.31
CA TYR A 71 -7.59 7.57 25.27
C TYR A 71 -8.42 6.32 25.50
N TYR A 72 -7.84 5.16 25.23
CA TYR A 72 -8.49 3.88 25.38
C TYR A 72 -7.85 3.05 26.49
N LYS A 73 -8.68 2.40 27.27
CA LYS A 73 -8.27 1.56 28.38
C LYS A 73 -8.00 0.13 27.89
N ILE A 74 -6.84 -0.42 28.25
CA ILE A 74 -6.54 -1.84 28.01
C ILE A 74 -7.04 -2.62 29.23
N ALA A 75 -8.25 -3.16 29.16
CA ALA A 75 -8.89 -3.92 30.23
C ALA A 75 -9.82 -5.00 29.67
N PRO A 76 -10.19 -6.03 30.47
CA PRO A 76 -11.18 -7.02 30.06
C PRO A 76 -12.49 -6.36 29.63
N HIS A 77 -13.11 -6.91 28.59
CA HIS A 77 -14.39 -6.45 28.00
C HIS A 77 -14.39 -5.04 27.37
N GLU A 78 -13.25 -4.40 27.28
CA GLU A 78 -13.13 -3.10 26.61
C GLU A 78 -12.69 -3.30 25.15
N THR A 79 -13.48 -2.80 24.21
CA THR A 79 -13.19 -2.84 22.78
C THR A 79 -13.06 -1.44 22.22
N ILE A 80 -12.28 -1.29 21.16
CA ILE A 80 -12.09 -0.04 20.44
C ILE A 80 -12.67 -0.22 19.05
N THR A 81 -13.56 0.66 18.64
CA THR A 81 -14.08 0.69 17.26
C THR A 81 -13.39 1.82 16.51
N PHE A 82 -12.86 1.49 15.34
CA PHE A 82 -12.34 2.46 14.37
C PHE A 82 -13.31 2.49 13.20
N GLY A 83 -13.78 3.68 12.83
CA GLY A 83 -14.70 3.91 11.73
C GLY A 83 -14.14 4.92 10.74
N TRP A 84 -14.50 4.78 9.47
CA TRP A 84 -14.06 5.67 8.41
C TRP A 84 -15.06 5.74 7.26
N GLU A 85 -14.92 6.77 6.44
CA GLU A 85 -15.60 6.92 5.17
C GLU A 85 -14.60 7.10 4.04
N PHE A 86 -14.87 6.50 2.89
CA PHE A 86 -14.04 6.66 1.71
C PHE A 86 -14.30 8.00 1.02
N THR A 87 -13.25 8.59 0.46
CA THR A 87 -13.28 9.85 -0.28
C THR A 87 -12.65 9.67 -1.65
N SER A 88 -13.28 10.19 -2.70
CA SER A 88 -12.76 10.20 -4.09
C SER A 88 -12.32 8.82 -4.61
N LEU A 89 -12.90 7.74 -4.10
CA LEU A 89 -12.56 6.38 -4.47
C LEU A 89 -13.39 5.96 -5.69
N THR A 90 -12.75 5.62 -6.80
CA THR A 90 -13.40 5.08 -8.00
C THR A 90 -13.22 3.58 -8.13
N ALA A 91 -12.15 3.05 -7.54
CA ALA A 91 -11.87 1.63 -7.49
C ALA A 91 -11.77 1.19 -6.02
N THR A 92 -12.72 0.37 -5.57
CA THR A 92 -12.70 -0.22 -4.23
C THR A 92 -11.58 -1.25 -4.13
N PRO A 93 -10.71 -1.19 -3.11
CA PRO A 93 -9.70 -2.21 -2.88
C PRO A 93 -10.32 -3.57 -2.60
N SER A 94 -9.64 -4.65 -2.91
CA SER A 94 -10.11 -6.01 -2.62
C SER A 94 -10.14 -6.28 -1.12
N ARG A 95 -9.14 -5.79 -0.40
CA ARG A 95 -8.96 -5.96 1.04
C ARG A 95 -8.37 -4.72 1.67
N LEU A 96 -8.63 -4.58 2.96
CA LEU A 96 -8.00 -3.59 3.82
C LEU A 96 -7.29 -4.28 4.97
N TYR A 97 -6.14 -3.74 5.30
CA TYR A 97 -5.34 -4.11 6.45
C TYR A 97 -5.30 -2.94 7.41
N VAL A 98 -5.60 -3.21 8.66
CA VAL A 98 -5.66 -2.18 9.71
C VAL A 98 -4.69 -2.57 10.81
N VAL A 99 -3.73 -1.70 11.08
CA VAL A 99 -2.69 -1.93 12.08
C VAL A 99 -2.49 -0.70 12.95
N ALA A 100 -2.03 -0.92 14.18
CA ALA A 100 -1.60 0.14 15.09
C ALA A 100 -0.08 0.12 15.19
N SER A 101 0.58 1.21 14.89
CA SER A 101 2.02 1.37 15.04
C SER A 101 2.33 2.20 16.29
N CYS A 102 3.19 1.69 17.16
CA CYS A 102 3.64 2.38 18.36
C CYS A 102 5.07 2.87 18.18
N SER A 103 5.28 4.17 18.29
CA SER A 103 6.61 4.78 18.13
C SER A 103 7.55 4.50 19.29
N LYS A 104 7.03 4.23 20.48
CA LYS A 104 7.83 3.99 21.69
C LYS A 104 8.67 2.71 21.65
N ASN A 105 8.10 1.64 21.07
CA ASN A 105 8.77 0.35 20.97
C ASN A 105 9.01 -0.10 19.52
N GLY A 106 8.59 0.71 18.53
CA GLY A 106 8.76 0.43 17.11
C GLY A 106 7.90 -0.71 16.57
N ASN A 107 7.00 -1.26 17.37
CA ASN A 107 6.19 -2.41 16.98
C ASN A 107 4.90 -2.00 16.26
N THR A 108 4.42 -2.91 15.43
CA THR A 108 3.14 -2.79 14.73
C THR A 108 2.24 -3.94 15.15
N TYR A 109 1.02 -3.59 15.51
CA TYR A 109 0.03 -4.52 16.08
C TYR A 109 -1.15 -4.67 15.11
N PRO A 110 -1.54 -5.88 14.74
CA PRO A 110 -2.72 -6.09 13.89
C PRO A 110 -4.00 -5.75 14.66
N ILE A 111 -4.85 -4.92 14.05
CA ILE A 111 -6.21 -4.62 14.52
C ILE A 111 -7.20 -5.51 13.80
N ALA A 112 -7.07 -5.61 12.47
CA ALA A 112 -7.84 -6.54 11.66
C ALA A 112 -7.21 -7.95 11.68
N PRO A 113 -7.99 -9.00 11.38
CA PRO A 113 -7.45 -10.35 11.27
C PRO A 113 -6.26 -10.41 10.30
N SER A 114 -5.10 -10.85 10.79
CA SER A 114 -3.89 -11.00 9.98
C SER A 114 -3.65 -12.49 9.69
N PRO A 115 -3.23 -12.88 8.48
CA PRO A 115 -2.94 -12.06 7.28
C PRO A 115 -4.15 -11.79 6.37
N SER A 116 -5.36 -12.21 6.73
CA SER A 116 -6.52 -12.19 5.83
C SER A 116 -7.08 -10.80 5.54
N GLY A 117 -6.85 -9.81 6.44
CA GLY A 117 -7.45 -8.49 6.31
C GLY A 117 -8.98 -8.50 6.47
N ILE A 118 -9.60 -7.36 6.17
CA ILE A 118 -11.05 -7.18 6.12
C ILE A 118 -11.49 -6.85 4.69
N PRO A 119 -12.79 -7.01 4.34
CA PRO A 119 -13.31 -6.60 3.03
C PRO A 119 -12.96 -5.15 2.70
N GLY A 120 -12.67 -4.90 1.44
CA GLY A 120 -12.23 -3.58 0.97
C GLY A 120 -13.28 -2.48 1.04
N ASP A 121 -14.55 -2.85 1.17
CA ASP A 121 -15.70 -1.96 1.35
C ASP A 121 -16.08 -1.74 2.82
N ALA A 122 -15.36 -2.39 3.75
CA ALA A 122 -15.61 -2.23 5.18
C ALA A 122 -15.39 -0.77 5.61
N LYS A 123 -16.28 -0.28 6.46
CA LYS A 123 -16.27 1.09 6.99
C LYS A 123 -15.88 1.18 8.46
N SER A 124 -15.69 0.04 9.11
CA SER A 124 -15.28 -0.01 10.51
C SER A 124 -14.62 -1.34 10.85
N VAL A 125 -13.86 -1.31 11.94
CA VAL A 125 -13.28 -2.50 12.56
C VAL A 125 -13.32 -2.34 14.08
N THR A 126 -13.63 -3.41 14.78
CA THR A 126 -13.58 -3.45 16.24
C THR A 126 -12.38 -4.27 16.69
N TRP A 127 -11.61 -3.70 17.58
CA TRP A 127 -10.42 -4.32 18.16
C TRP A 127 -10.58 -4.57 19.65
N TYR A 128 -10.07 -5.70 20.13
CA TYR A 128 -10.03 -6.06 21.54
C TYR A 128 -8.57 -6.11 22.03
N PRO A 129 -7.99 -4.98 22.50
CA PRO A 129 -6.59 -4.90 22.88
C PRO A 129 -6.19 -5.84 24.00
N TYR A 130 -7.06 -6.02 24.99
CA TYR A 130 -6.79 -6.95 26.09
C TYR A 130 -6.67 -8.40 25.63
N GLY A 131 -7.54 -8.83 24.71
CA GLY A 131 -7.45 -10.15 24.09
C GLY A 131 -6.15 -10.34 23.33
N TYR A 132 -5.78 -9.38 22.49
CA TYR A 132 -4.49 -9.37 21.81
C TYR A 132 -3.32 -9.56 22.79
N ARG A 133 -3.33 -8.79 23.89
CA ARG A 133 -2.29 -8.89 24.92
C ARG A 133 -2.18 -10.28 25.54
N MET A 134 -3.32 -10.90 25.87
CA MET A 134 -3.34 -12.24 26.43
C MET A 134 -2.79 -13.29 25.48
N ASP A 135 -3.06 -13.13 24.19
CA ASP A 135 -2.57 -14.04 23.15
C ASP A 135 -1.09 -13.80 22.86
N ALA A 136 -0.65 -12.53 22.80
CA ALA A 136 0.75 -12.17 22.64
C ALA A 136 1.63 -12.76 23.77
N GLN A 137 1.17 -12.72 25.02
CA GLN A 137 1.89 -13.30 26.15
C GLN A 137 2.00 -14.84 26.07
N LYS A 138 1.04 -15.53 25.45
CA LYS A 138 1.11 -16.97 25.24
C LYS A 138 2.06 -17.37 24.13
N HIS A 139 2.14 -16.56 23.06
CA HIS A 139 2.92 -16.87 21.87
C HIS A 139 4.32 -16.22 21.86
N GLY A 140 4.60 -15.32 22.82
CA GLY A 140 5.87 -14.60 22.87
C GLY A 140 5.93 -13.42 21.88
N ASP A 141 4.78 -12.96 21.42
CA ASP A 141 4.67 -11.80 20.54
C ASP A 141 4.85 -10.49 21.33
N PRO A 142 5.16 -9.36 20.67
CA PRO A 142 5.31 -8.08 21.33
C PRO A 142 4.06 -7.66 22.11
N ASP A 143 4.21 -7.36 23.41
CA ASP A 143 3.11 -6.89 24.26
C ASP A 143 2.78 -5.42 23.98
N LEU A 144 1.53 -5.05 24.25
CA LEU A 144 1.06 -3.68 24.17
C LEU A 144 1.70 -2.83 25.29
N VAL A 145 1.99 -1.58 24.98
CA VAL A 145 2.51 -0.60 25.96
C VAL A 145 1.54 0.57 26.13
N ALA A 146 1.58 1.21 27.29
CA ALA A 146 0.82 2.44 27.50
C ALA A 146 1.55 3.60 26.80
N ASP A 147 1.04 4.01 25.64
CA ASP A 147 1.59 5.13 24.85
C ASP A 147 0.63 5.54 23.72
N LYS A 148 1.15 6.42 22.83
CA LYS A 148 0.49 6.81 21.58
C LYS A 148 0.70 5.78 20.50
N TYR A 149 -0.36 5.56 19.76
CA TYR A 149 -0.39 4.67 18.60
C TYR A 149 -0.87 5.45 17.39
N ARG A 150 -0.36 5.07 16.23
CA ARG A 150 -0.83 5.56 14.94
C ARG A 150 -1.60 4.47 14.23
N LEU A 151 -2.83 4.80 13.85
CA LEU A 151 -3.66 3.92 13.03
C LEU A 151 -3.18 3.99 11.59
N ILE A 152 -2.91 2.85 10.99
CA ILE A 152 -2.51 2.72 9.60
C ILE A 152 -3.50 1.80 8.90
N ILE A 153 -4.13 2.31 7.84
CA ILE A 153 -5.06 1.56 7.01
C ILE A 153 -4.50 1.53 5.60
N TYR A 154 -4.30 0.35 5.04
CA TYR A 154 -3.71 0.17 3.73
C TYR A 154 -4.35 -1.01 2.99
N ASP A 155 -4.16 -1.08 1.68
CA ASP A 155 -4.60 -2.16 0.80
C ASP A 155 -3.46 -3.14 0.49
N ASP A 156 -3.68 -4.04 -0.45
CA ASP A 156 -2.70 -5.05 -0.88
C ASP A 156 -1.37 -4.45 -1.42
N LYS A 157 -1.32 -3.13 -1.71
CA LYS A 157 -0.10 -2.43 -2.12
C LYS A 157 0.83 -2.11 -0.94
N GLY A 158 0.33 -2.27 0.27
CA GLY A 158 1.09 -1.99 1.49
C GLY A 158 0.99 -0.54 1.99
N PRO A 159 1.56 -0.26 3.19
CA PRO A 159 1.41 1.04 3.86
C PRO A 159 2.13 2.20 3.17
N THR A 160 3.08 1.91 2.27
CA THR A 160 3.83 2.89 1.49
C THR A 160 3.53 2.83 -0.01
N GLY A 161 2.55 2.01 -0.41
CA GLY A 161 2.14 1.88 -1.80
C GLY A 161 1.62 3.21 -2.36
N VAL A 162 1.97 3.50 -3.62
CA VAL A 162 1.49 4.68 -4.33
C VAL A 162 0.21 4.32 -5.09
N ALA A 163 -0.87 5.02 -4.80
CA ALA A 163 -2.13 4.88 -5.51
C ALA A 163 -2.13 5.68 -6.81
N LYS A 164 -2.72 5.11 -7.85
CA LYS A 164 -3.09 5.86 -9.06
C LYS A 164 -4.37 6.65 -8.80
N GLY A 165 -4.72 7.56 -9.72
CA GLY A 165 -5.96 8.34 -9.59
C GLY A 165 -7.18 7.44 -9.40
N GLY A 166 -7.99 7.74 -8.39
CA GLY A 166 -9.18 6.98 -8.03
C GLY A 166 -8.94 5.66 -7.27
N GLU A 167 -7.71 5.17 -7.15
CA GLU A 167 -7.37 4.02 -6.31
C GLU A 167 -7.15 4.45 -4.85
N PHE A 168 -7.28 3.50 -3.93
CA PHE A 168 -7.10 3.74 -2.51
C PHE A 168 -5.63 4.06 -2.16
N GLN A 169 -5.44 5.20 -1.49
CA GLN A 169 -4.17 5.59 -0.88
C GLN A 169 -4.16 5.26 0.61
N ALA A 170 -3.11 4.62 1.08
CA ALA A 170 -2.95 4.27 2.49
C ALA A 170 -3.08 5.52 3.40
N ASN A 171 -3.77 5.37 4.53
CA ASN A 171 -3.95 6.42 5.54
C ASN A 171 -3.17 6.06 6.81
N ASN A 172 -2.41 7.03 7.33
CA ASN A 172 -1.61 6.89 8.54
C ASN A 172 -1.69 8.13 9.46
N MET A 173 -2.73 8.92 9.32
CA MET A 173 -2.83 10.22 9.99
C MET A 173 -3.51 10.18 11.35
N ALA A 174 -4.33 9.15 11.64
CA ALA A 174 -5.05 9.06 12.89
C ALA A 174 -4.17 8.57 14.04
N GLU A 175 -4.20 9.28 15.16
CA GLU A 175 -3.48 8.93 16.39
C GLU A 175 -4.48 8.68 17.52
N PHE A 176 -4.16 7.72 18.37
CA PHE A 176 -4.89 7.43 19.60
C PHE A 176 -3.91 6.98 20.67
N SER A 177 -4.33 7.00 21.94
CA SER A 177 -3.50 6.60 23.07
C SER A 177 -4.14 5.46 23.81
N MET A 178 -3.30 4.55 24.32
CA MET A 178 -3.77 3.47 25.18
C MET A 178 -3.08 3.53 26.55
N TYR A 179 -3.81 3.09 27.58
CA TYR A 179 -3.30 3.04 28.94
C TYR A 179 -3.78 1.81 29.71
N PHE A 180 -3.01 1.40 30.70
CA PHE A 180 -3.42 0.37 31.65
C PHE A 180 -4.07 1.01 32.88
N PRO A 181 -5.26 0.57 33.29
CA PRO A 181 -5.88 1.08 34.52
C PRO A 181 -5.01 0.72 35.72
N LYS A 182 -4.76 1.70 36.60
CA LYS A 182 -4.17 1.45 37.91
C LYS A 182 -5.23 0.85 38.84
N LYS A 183 -4.88 -0.16 39.62
CA LYS A 183 -5.74 -0.60 40.71
C LYS A 183 -5.72 0.52 41.76
N TYR A 184 -6.89 0.96 42.15
CA TYR A 184 -7.02 1.80 43.36
C TYR A 184 -6.79 0.88 44.55
N THR A 185 -5.81 1.21 45.39
CA THR A 185 -5.55 0.60 46.71
C THR A 185 -6.24 1.40 47.77
#